data_1015d502956d222c49791328785cad34
#
_entry.id   1015d502956d222c49791328785cad34
#
_cell.length_a   1.000
_cell.length_b   1.000
_cell.length_c   1.000
_cell.angle_alpha   90.00
_cell.angle_beta   90.00
_cell.angle_gamma   90.00
#
_symmetry.space_group_name_H-M   'P 1'
#
loop_
_entity.id
_entity.type
_entity.pdbx_description
1 polymer ?
#
loop_
_entity_poly.entity_id
_entity_poly.type
_entity_poly.pdbx_seq_one_letter_code
_entity_poly.pdbx_strand_id
1 'polypeptide(L)' 'MFKNAKRVDVIETTEDKIESYIEAYKRGEIIDLPPLEENEEIKEISIIGGTAIIYVDDVGGEYGKK' A
#
# COMPACT_ATOMS: atom_id res chain seq x y z
N MET A 1 -3.25 0.00 16.52
CA MET A 1 -4.47 -0.54 16.02
C MET A 1 -4.44 -0.70 14.54
N PHE A 2 -5.01 -1.76 14.03
CA PHE A 2 -4.97 -2.00 12.63
C PHE A 2 -6.05 -1.27 11.91
N LYS A 3 -5.78 -0.90 10.68
CA LYS A 3 -6.80 -0.40 9.80
C LYS A 3 -7.58 -1.54 9.23
N ASN A 4 -8.83 -1.33 8.93
CA ASN A 4 -9.60 -2.31 8.23
C ASN A 4 -9.28 -2.20 6.77
N ALA A 5 -8.42 -3.04 6.30
CA ALA A 5 -7.99 -3.02 4.91
C ALA A 5 -8.15 -4.40 4.33
N LYS A 6 -8.46 -4.44 3.04
CA LYS A 6 -8.63 -5.67 2.34
C LYS A 6 -7.31 -6.41 2.25
N ARG A 7 -6.21 -5.68 2.20
CA ARG A 7 -4.91 -6.29 2.03
C ARG A 7 -3.85 -5.37 2.59
N VAL A 8 -2.77 -5.94 3.07
CA VAL A 8 -1.66 -5.17 3.61
C VAL A 8 -0.39 -5.66 2.94
N ASP A 9 0.36 -4.77 2.36
CA ASP A 9 1.64 -5.10 1.73
C ASP A 9 2.76 -4.40 2.48
N VAL A 10 3.91 -5.03 2.54
CA VAL A 10 5.05 -4.50 3.28
C VAL A 10 6.24 -4.40 2.34
N ILE A 11 6.89 -3.24 2.34
CA ILE A 11 8.10 -3.03 1.59
C ILE A 11 9.22 -2.82 2.59
N GLU A 12 10.31 -3.59 2.45
CA GLU A 12 11.46 -3.45 3.32
C GLU A 12 12.66 -3.01 2.51
N THR A 13 13.19 -1.85 2.81
CA THR A 13 14.35 -1.34 2.10
C THR A 13 15.13 -0.45 3.09
N THR A 14 15.63 0.68 2.66
CA THR A 14 16.36 1.61 3.53
C THR A 14 15.62 2.93 3.54
N GLU A 15 15.92 3.75 4.55
CA GLU A 15 15.20 5.01 4.70
C GLU A 15 15.35 5.89 3.48
N ASP A 16 16.51 5.89 2.86
CA ASP A 16 16.72 6.78 1.72
C ASP A 16 16.05 6.28 0.45
N LYS A 17 15.58 5.04 0.43
CA LYS A 17 14.97 4.50 -0.77
C LYS A 17 13.50 4.24 -0.63
N ILE A 18 12.95 4.40 0.59
CA ILE A 18 11.58 3.98 0.82
C ILE A 18 10.59 4.74 -0.05
N GLU A 19 10.81 6.02 -0.28
CA GLU A 19 9.87 6.79 -1.09
C GLU A 19 9.86 6.34 -2.54
N SER A 20 11.04 5.99 -3.07
CA SER A 20 11.11 5.47 -4.42
C SER A 20 10.37 4.15 -4.55
N TYR A 21 10.47 3.32 -3.54
CA TYR A 21 9.78 2.04 -3.59
C TYR A 21 8.27 2.23 -3.49
N ILE A 22 7.84 3.20 -2.69
CA ILE A 22 6.41 3.47 -2.61
C ILE A 22 5.88 3.95 -3.95
N GLU A 23 6.63 4.81 -4.63
CA GLU A 23 6.20 5.26 -5.95
C GLU A 23 6.15 4.11 -6.95
N ALA A 24 7.14 3.22 -6.88
CA ALA A 24 7.13 2.06 -7.75
C ALA A 24 5.94 1.16 -7.45
N TYR A 25 5.59 1.01 -6.16
CA TYR A 25 4.43 0.22 -5.79
C TYR A 25 3.17 0.81 -6.40
N LYS A 26 3.04 2.13 -6.36
CA LYS A 26 1.85 2.78 -6.91
C LYS A 26 1.74 2.57 -8.43
N ARG A 27 2.88 2.42 -9.09
CA ARG A 27 2.88 2.18 -10.54
C ARG A 27 2.82 0.71 -10.90
N GLY A 28 2.78 -0.16 -9.90
CA GLY A 28 2.72 -1.59 -10.16
C GLY A 28 4.04 -2.15 -10.65
N GLU A 29 5.15 -1.55 -10.26
CA GLU A 29 6.45 -1.95 -10.77
C GLU A 29 7.25 -2.82 -9.82
N ILE A 30 6.71 -3.16 -8.66
CA ILE A 30 7.43 -4.02 -7.73
C ILE A 30 7.08 -5.46 -8.03
N ILE A 31 8.10 -6.24 -8.39
CA ILE A 31 7.87 -7.58 -8.86
C ILE A 31 7.26 -8.48 -7.81
N ASP A 32 7.68 -8.36 -6.57
CA ASP A 32 7.24 -9.26 -5.54
C ASP A 32 5.88 -8.95 -4.97
N LEU A 33 5.27 -7.84 -5.35
CA LEU A 33 4.00 -7.45 -4.82
C LEU A 33 2.99 -7.29 -5.94
N PRO A 34 1.75 -7.68 -5.74
CA PRO A 34 0.77 -7.53 -6.80
C PRO A 34 0.48 -6.06 -7.04
N PRO A 35 0.25 -5.65 -8.27
CA PRO A 35 -0.09 -4.27 -8.53
C PRO A 35 -1.47 -3.94 -8.02
N LEU A 36 -1.72 -2.66 -7.82
CA LEU A 36 -3.06 -2.23 -7.47
C LEU A 36 -3.99 -2.46 -8.64
N GLU A 37 -5.18 -2.95 -8.35
CA GLU A 37 -6.17 -3.14 -9.38
C GLU A 37 -6.96 -1.86 -9.57
N GLU A 38 -7.72 -1.79 -10.65
CA GLU A 38 -8.41 -0.55 -10.94
C GLU A 38 -9.40 -0.17 -9.87
N ASN A 39 -9.91 -1.13 -9.13
CA ASN A 39 -10.88 -0.83 -8.08
C ASN A 39 -10.24 -0.77 -6.70
N GLU A 40 -8.91 -0.68 -6.63
CA GLU A 40 -8.21 -0.65 -5.34
C GLU A 40 -7.50 0.67 -5.16
N GLU A 41 -7.35 1.08 -3.93
CA GLU A 41 -6.58 2.28 -3.63
C GLU A 41 -5.83 2.10 -2.33
N ILE A 42 -4.79 2.87 -2.14
CA ILE A 42 -4.03 2.87 -0.91
C ILE A 42 -4.78 3.73 0.10
N LYS A 43 -5.16 3.13 1.21
CA LYS A 43 -5.85 3.88 2.25
C LYS A 43 -4.89 4.58 3.17
N GLU A 44 -3.78 3.95 3.47
CA GLU A 44 -2.82 4.55 4.38
C GLU A 44 -1.47 3.88 4.18
N ILE A 45 -0.40 4.60 4.43
CA ILE A 45 0.95 4.05 4.42
C ILE A 45 1.60 4.44 5.73
N SER A 46 2.14 3.45 6.44
CA SER A 46 2.84 3.68 7.68
C SER A 46 4.31 3.41 7.43
N ILE A 47 5.16 4.38 7.68
CA ILE A 47 6.58 4.24 7.39
C ILE A 47 7.36 4.26 8.70
N ILE A 48 8.16 3.22 8.91
CA ILE A 48 8.99 3.12 10.08
C ILE A 48 10.38 2.76 9.59
N GLY A 49 11.31 3.72 9.61
CA GLY A 49 12.65 3.50 9.08
C GLY A 49 12.58 3.17 7.60
N GLY A 50 13.13 2.05 7.23
CA GLY A 50 13.11 1.60 5.84
C GLY A 50 11.98 0.65 5.53
N THR A 51 10.97 0.61 6.37
CA THR A 51 9.84 -0.30 6.18
C THR A 51 8.57 0.50 5.93
N ALA A 52 7.85 0.17 4.89
CA ALA A 52 6.56 0.80 4.60
C ALA A 52 5.48 -0.27 4.67
N ILE A 53 4.44 0.00 5.44
CA ILE A 53 3.29 -0.87 5.54
C ILE A 53 2.16 -0.18 4.81
N ILE A 54 1.69 -0.79 3.75
CA ILE A 54 0.74 -0.18 2.84
C ILE A 54 -0.61 -0.87 2.99
N TYR A 55 -1.61 -0.12 3.38
CA TYR A 55 -2.96 -0.64 3.59
C TYR A 55 -3.79 -0.33 2.35
N VAL A 56 -4.30 -1.37 1.72
CA VAL A 56 -5.02 -1.26 0.45
C VAL A 56 -6.47 -1.72 0.65
N ASP A 57 -7.39 -1.00 0.06
CA ASP A 57 -8.78 -1.38 0.12
C ASP A 57 -9.44 -1.03 -1.20
N ASP A 58 -10.69 -1.40 -1.37
CA ASP A 58 -11.40 -1.09 -2.58
C ASP A 58 -11.77 0.38 -2.62
N VAL A 59 -11.74 0.96 -3.79
CA VAL A 59 -12.09 2.35 -3.96
C VAL A 59 -13.53 2.57 -3.56
N GLY A 60 -13.72 3.47 -2.60
CA GLY A 60 -15.05 3.86 -2.19
C GLY A 60 -15.83 2.75 -1.56
N GLY A 61 -15.19 1.71 -1.22
CA GLY A 61 -15.90 0.60 -0.82
C GLY A 61 -16.09 0.35 0.53
N GLU A 62 -15.64 1.04 1.36
CA GLU A 62 -15.73 0.58 2.53
C GLU A 62 -16.90 0.68 3.00
N TYR A 63 -17.52 0.76 3.10
CA TYR A 63 -18.55 0.70 3.85
C TYR A 63 -19.62 1.29 3.27
N GLY A 64 -19.92 1.18 2.84
CA GLY A 64 -20.76 1.51 2.38
C GLY A 64 -21.57 1.60 2.02
N LYS A 65 -21.56 1.63 1.77
CA LYS A 65 -22.11 1.75 1.46
C LYS A 65 -22.77 1.61 1.18
N LYS A 66 -23.09 1.61 1.11
CA LYS A 66 -23.64 1.52 0.89
C LYS A 66 -24.03 1.63 0.87
#